data_3de5a6eb4fbb6ecc6187b9950ca3dd58
#
_entry.id   3de5a6eb4fbb6ecc6187b9950ca3dd58
#
_cell.length_a   1.000
_cell.length_b   1.000
_cell.length_c   1.000
_cell.angle_alpha   90.00
_cell.angle_beta   90.00
_cell.angle_gamma   90.00
#
_symmetry.space_group_name_H-M   'P 1'
#
loop_
_entity.id
_entity.type
_entity.pdbx_description
1 polymer ?
#
loop_
_entity_poly.entity_id
_entity_poly.type
_entity_poly.pdbx_seq_one_letter_code
_entity_poly.pdbx_strand_id
1 'polypeptide(L)'
;MSPLCNACIERDLPVIVHINEAVGHYYRGKTNTTAVEASIFAHNYPDLKIIFAHWGGGLLFYELMPEIKRQNKNVYYDTAASPFLYDKRIFKVARDIGILDKILFGSDYPLIPMRRYIEYIANSGLNNIEQALVCGENAKTLLKLKSSMK
;
A
#
# COMPACT_ATOMS: atom_id res chain seq x y z
N MET A 1 2.40 7.52 22.82
CA MET A 1 2.12 7.72 21.39
C MET A 1 2.99 8.84 20.84
N SER A 2 3.44 8.74 19.57
CA SER A 2 4.17 9.83 18.92
C SER A 2 3.23 11.04 18.72
N PRO A 3 3.67 12.27 19.03
CA PRO A 3 2.85 13.48 18.79
C PRO A 3 2.38 13.60 17.33
N LEU A 4 3.20 13.17 16.37
CA LEU A 4 2.83 13.15 14.95
C LEU A 4 1.64 12.21 14.68
N CYS A 5 1.68 10.98 15.20
CA CYS A 5 0.59 10.02 15.00
C CYS A 5 -0.73 10.54 15.59
N ASN A 6 -0.69 11.13 16.79
CA ASN A 6 -1.87 11.75 17.40
C ASN A 6 -2.43 12.87 16.55
N ALA A 7 -1.59 13.79 16.07
CA ALA A 7 -2.01 14.88 15.21
C ALA A 7 -2.62 14.39 13.88
N CYS A 8 -2.11 13.28 13.33
CA CYS A 8 -2.69 12.68 12.12
C CYS A 8 -4.05 12.02 12.41
N ILE A 9 -4.19 11.31 13.53
CA ILE A 9 -5.48 10.73 13.96
C ILE A 9 -6.54 11.84 14.13
N GLU A 10 -6.21 12.89 14.89
CA GLU A 10 -7.12 14.02 15.16
C GLU A 10 -7.59 14.73 13.89
N ARG A 11 -6.75 14.76 12.86
CA ARG A 11 -7.04 15.42 11.57
C ARG A 11 -7.51 14.48 10.48
N ASP A 12 -7.68 13.21 10.81
CA ASP A 12 -8.04 12.15 9.84
C ASP A 12 -7.09 12.07 8.63
N LEU A 13 -5.80 12.30 8.87
CA LEU A 13 -4.75 12.27 7.86
C LEU A 13 -4.04 10.92 7.85
N PRO A 14 -3.78 10.32 6.68
CA PRO A 14 -2.95 9.13 6.59
C PRO A 14 -1.47 9.46 6.74
N VAL A 15 -0.70 8.48 7.22
CA VAL A 15 0.78 8.52 7.28
C VAL A 15 1.34 7.50 6.30
N ILE A 16 2.30 7.89 5.48
CA ILE A 16 3.04 6.96 4.62
C ILE A 16 4.30 6.54 5.37
N VAL A 17 4.53 5.23 5.45
CA VAL A 17 5.70 4.64 6.13
C VAL A 17 6.44 3.74 5.14
N HIS A 18 7.73 4.01 4.98
CA HIS A 18 8.60 3.19 4.14
C HIS A 18 8.87 1.83 4.78
N ILE A 19 8.62 0.75 4.04
CA ILE A 19 8.84 -0.63 4.47
C ILE A 19 9.62 -1.37 3.39
N ASN A 20 10.54 -2.25 3.79
CA ASN A 20 11.29 -3.10 2.86
C ASN A 20 10.93 -4.58 3.03
N GLU A 21 11.15 -5.34 1.97
CA GLU A 21 11.15 -6.80 2.05
C GLU A 21 12.32 -7.27 2.91
N ALA A 22 12.05 -8.21 3.83
CA ALA A 22 13.08 -8.86 4.65
C ALA A 22 14.05 -9.72 3.81
N VAL A 23 13.57 -10.16 2.64
CA VAL A 23 14.29 -11.03 1.69
C VAL A 23 14.53 -10.30 0.36
N GLY A 24 15.08 -11.00 -0.62
CA GLY A 24 15.36 -10.45 -1.96
C GLY A 24 16.73 -9.81 -2.06
N HIS A 25 16.99 -9.15 -3.19
CA HIS A 25 18.29 -8.56 -3.46
C HIS A 25 18.57 -7.35 -2.57
N TYR A 26 19.86 -7.11 -2.34
CA TYR A 26 20.32 -5.90 -1.66
C TYR A 26 20.29 -4.72 -2.64
N TYR A 27 19.85 -3.56 -2.15
CA TYR A 27 19.96 -2.29 -2.84
C TYR A 27 20.36 -1.18 -1.86
N ARG A 28 21.00 -0.14 -2.38
CA ARG A 28 21.43 1.00 -1.57
C ARG A 28 20.22 1.72 -0.99
N GLY A 29 20.15 1.85 0.33
CA GLY A 29 19.01 2.46 1.03
C GLY A 29 18.02 1.43 1.60
N LYS A 30 18.23 0.12 1.40
CA LYS A 30 17.45 -0.91 2.08
C LYS A 30 17.67 -0.80 3.60
N THR A 31 16.58 -0.61 4.35
CA THR A 31 16.57 -0.46 5.80
C THR A 31 16.19 -1.77 6.49
N ASN A 32 16.17 -1.79 7.83
CA ASN A 32 15.69 -2.93 8.60
C ASN A 32 14.19 -2.81 8.97
N THR A 33 13.47 -1.88 8.36
CA THR A 33 12.03 -1.72 8.59
C THR A 33 11.26 -2.70 7.71
N THR A 34 10.86 -3.82 8.29
CA THR A 34 10.25 -4.96 7.60
C THR A 34 8.76 -5.10 7.93
N ALA A 35 8.10 -6.11 7.36
CA ALA A 35 6.71 -6.44 7.66
C ALA A 35 6.44 -6.67 9.16
N VAL A 36 7.44 -7.10 9.93
CA VAL A 36 7.32 -7.30 11.39
C VAL A 36 7.15 -5.96 12.10
N GLU A 37 8.03 -4.99 11.83
CA GLU A 37 7.95 -3.64 12.40
C GLU A 37 6.69 -2.93 11.94
N ALA A 38 6.28 -3.12 10.67
CA ALA A 38 5.03 -2.60 10.14
C ALA A 38 3.81 -3.13 10.90
N SER A 39 3.76 -4.44 11.17
CA SER A 39 2.68 -5.06 11.94
C SER A 39 2.63 -4.54 13.38
N ILE A 40 3.78 -4.41 14.04
CA ILE A 40 3.87 -3.83 15.41
C ILE A 40 3.40 -2.38 15.40
N PHE A 41 3.78 -1.60 14.40
CA PHE A 41 3.35 -0.20 14.27
C PHE A 41 1.82 -0.10 14.08
N ALA A 42 1.24 -0.91 13.20
CA ALA A 42 -0.21 -0.95 13.00
C ALA A 42 -0.96 -1.37 14.29
N HIS A 43 -0.43 -2.35 15.04
CA HIS A 43 -0.98 -2.78 16.32
C HIS A 43 -1.01 -1.64 17.35
N ASN A 44 0.07 -0.85 17.41
CA ASN A 44 0.21 0.23 18.39
C ASN A 44 -0.64 1.47 18.06
N TYR A 45 -1.08 1.62 16.79
CA TYR A 45 -1.85 2.77 16.30
C TYR A 45 -3.09 2.33 15.51
N PRO A 46 -4.06 1.63 16.14
CA PRO A 46 -5.18 1.01 15.44
C PRO A 46 -6.16 2.01 14.80
N ASP A 47 -6.15 3.27 15.24
CA ASP A 47 -7.02 4.32 14.71
C ASP A 47 -6.32 5.22 13.68
N LEU A 48 -5.01 5.04 13.48
CA LEU A 48 -4.25 5.75 12.48
C LEU A 48 -4.49 5.13 11.09
N LYS A 49 -4.74 5.96 10.08
CA LYS A 49 -4.68 5.53 8.69
C LYS A 49 -3.21 5.40 8.28
N ILE A 50 -2.76 4.20 7.97
CA ILE A 50 -1.37 3.92 7.65
C ILE A 50 -1.27 3.43 6.21
N ILE A 51 -0.42 4.04 5.41
CA ILE A 51 -0.05 3.56 4.08
C ILE A 51 1.36 2.99 4.19
N PHE A 52 1.50 1.68 4.09
CA PHE A 52 2.80 1.05 4.01
C PHE A 52 3.27 1.02 2.56
N ALA A 53 4.41 1.67 2.30
CA ALA A 53 5.02 1.68 0.98
C ALA A 53 5.49 0.28 0.55
N HIS A 54 5.62 0.08 -0.77
CA HIS A 54 6.18 -1.14 -1.34
C HIS A 54 5.45 -2.41 -0.90
N TRP A 55 4.11 -2.40 -0.97
CA TRP A 55 3.27 -3.55 -0.55
C TRP A 55 3.47 -3.93 0.93
N GLY A 56 3.92 -2.97 1.74
CA GLY A 56 4.23 -3.19 3.15
C GLY A 56 5.35 -4.21 3.39
N GLY A 57 6.31 -4.33 2.44
CA GLY A 57 7.39 -5.32 2.55
C GLY A 57 6.87 -6.77 2.63
N GLY A 58 5.73 -7.03 2.03
CA GLY A 58 5.06 -8.33 2.06
C GLY A 58 4.05 -8.50 3.20
N LEU A 59 3.80 -7.50 4.04
CA LEU A 59 2.79 -7.58 5.11
C LEU A 59 1.39 -7.89 4.55
N LEU A 60 1.08 -7.46 3.33
CA LEU A 60 -0.20 -7.73 2.68
C LEU A 60 -0.55 -9.24 2.64
N PHE A 61 0.43 -10.14 2.49
CA PHE A 61 0.18 -11.57 2.44
C PHE A 61 -0.37 -12.13 3.77
N TYR A 62 -0.02 -11.50 4.89
CA TYR A 62 -0.50 -11.88 6.21
C TYR A 62 -1.96 -11.46 6.46
N GLU A 63 -2.58 -10.67 5.58
CA GLU A 63 -4.03 -10.40 5.67
C GLU A 63 -4.90 -11.63 5.33
N LEU A 64 -4.29 -12.74 4.90
CA LEU A 64 -4.93 -14.06 4.90
C LEU A 64 -5.16 -14.59 6.33
N MET A 65 -4.45 -14.08 7.33
CA MET A 65 -4.67 -14.40 8.74
C MET A 65 -5.79 -13.50 9.28
N PRO A 66 -6.92 -14.07 9.76
CA PRO A 66 -8.08 -13.27 10.20
C PRO A 66 -7.77 -12.23 11.28
N GLU A 67 -6.83 -12.53 12.18
CA GLU A 67 -6.36 -11.61 13.23
C GLU A 67 -5.61 -10.41 12.64
N ILE A 68 -4.73 -10.63 11.67
CA ILE A 68 -3.98 -9.56 11.00
C ILE A 68 -4.95 -8.71 10.16
N LYS A 69 -5.88 -9.32 9.45
CA LYS A 69 -6.89 -8.59 8.68
C LYS A 69 -7.73 -7.66 9.57
N ARG A 70 -8.11 -8.11 10.77
CA ARG A 70 -8.83 -7.28 11.74
C ARG A 70 -7.97 -6.15 12.30
N GLN A 71 -6.70 -6.45 12.64
CA GLN A 71 -5.73 -5.47 13.10
C GLN A 71 -5.53 -4.37 12.06
N ASN A 72 -5.37 -4.76 10.81
CA ASN A 72 -5.02 -3.89 9.69
C ASN A 72 -6.22 -3.16 9.05
N LYS A 73 -7.35 -3.01 9.76
CA LYS A 73 -8.56 -2.35 9.22
C LYS A 73 -8.31 -0.97 8.61
N ASN A 74 -7.35 -0.20 9.15
CA ASN A 74 -6.95 1.13 8.72
C ASN A 74 -5.58 1.14 8.00
N VAL A 75 -5.09 -0.03 7.58
CA VAL A 75 -3.83 -0.18 6.84
C VAL A 75 -4.13 -0.25 5.35
N TYR A 76 -3.33 0.47 4.58
CA TYR A 76 -3.30 0.51 3.12
C TYR A 76 -1.89 0.19 2.64
N TYR A 77 -1.75 -0.17 1.38
CA TYR A 77 -0.47 -0.53 0.77
C TYR A 77 -0.31 0.24 -0.52
N ASP A 78 0.84 0.84 -0.76
CA ASP A 78 1.11 1.42 -2.07
C ASP A 78 1.87 0.44 -2.98
N THR A 79 1.81 0.72 -4.26
CA THR A 79 2.44 -0.10 -5.30
C THR A 79 3.85 0.36 -5.66
N ALA A 80 4.45 1.31 -4.94
CA ALA A 80 5.74 1.89 -5.25
C ALA A 80 6.80 0.83 -5.58
N ALA A 81 7.60 1.07 -6.60
CA ALA A 81 8.66 0.18 -7.09
C ALA A 81 8.24 -1.26 -7.49
N SER A 82 6.94 -1.58 -7.58
CA SER A 82 6.47 -2.95 -7.89
C SER A 82 7.22 -3.67 -9.02
N PRO A 83 7.52 -3.04 -10.19
CA PRO A 83 8.21 -3.73 -11.27
C PRO A 83 9.62 -4.24 -10.94
N PHE A 84 10.21 -3.77 -9.83
CA PHE A 84 11.51 -4.24 -9.34
C PHE A 84 11.38 -5.27 -8.22
N LEU A 85 10.24 -5.31 -7.53
CA LEU A 85 10.06 -6.08 -6.31
C LEU A 85 9.25 -7.35 -6.55
N TYR A 86 8.20 -7.28 -7.37
CA TYR A 86 7.24 -8.35 -7.52
C TYR A 86 6.87 -8.59 -8.99
N ASP A 87 6.43 -9.80 -9.30
CA ASP A 87 5.72 -10.08 -10.54
C ASP A 87 4.35 -9.37 -10.53
N LYS A 88 3.88 -8.90 -11.70
CA LYS A 88 2.60 -8.20 -11.85
C LYS A 88 1.38 -8.97 -11.33
N ARG A 89 1.49 -10.30 -11.14
CA ARG A 89 0.43 -11.11 -10.51
C ARG A 89 0.13 -10.72 -9.07
N ILE A 90 0.97 -9.91 -8.42
CA ILE A 90 0.72 -9.42 -7.06
C ILE A 90 -0.61 -8.67 -6.96
N PHE A 91 -1.03 -7.96 -8.02
CA PHE A 91 -2.35 -7.30 -8.06
C PHE A 91 -3.50 -8.31 -7.99
N LYS A 92 -3.38 -9.44 -8.71
CA LYS A 92 -4.37 -10.53 -8.63
C LYS A 92 -4.38 -11.16 -7.24
N VAL A 93 -3.22 -11.35 -6.63
CA VAL A 93 -3.11 -11.84 -5.26
C VAL A 93 -3.84 -10.90 -4.30
N ALA A 94 -3.61 -9.58 -4.38
CA ALA A 94 -4.31 -8.61 -3.54
C ALA A 94 -5.84 -8.66 -3.72
N ARG A 95 -6.32 -8.84 -4.95
CA ARG A 95 -7.74 -9.07 -5.24
C ARG A 95 -8.24 -10.37 -4.58
N ASP A 96 -7.53 -11.47 -4.79
CA ASP A 96 -7.96 -12.81 -4.37
C ASP A 96 -7.97 -12.97 -2.84
N ILE A 97 -7.09 -12.25 -2.11
CA ILE A 97 -7.15 -12.15 -0.65
C ILE A 97 -8.14 -11.09 -0.13
N GLY A 98 -8.82 -10.37 -1.05
CA GLY A 98 -9.90 -9.45 -0.71
C GLY A 98 -9.45 -8.16 -0.04
N ILE A 99 -8.35 -7.54 -0.55
CA ILE A 99 -7.80 -6.27 -0.07
C ILE A 99 -7.52 -5.28 -1.22
N LEU A 100 -8.10 -5.49 -2.39
CA LEU A 100 -7.83 -4.63 -3.54
C LEU A 100 -8.23 -3.17 -3.29
N ASP A 101 -9.24 -2.94 -2.46
CA ASP A 101 -9.70 -1.63 -1.99
C ASP A 101 -8.68 -0.90 -1.09
N LYS A 102 -7.69 -1.61 -0.58
CA LYS A 102 -6.58 -1.06 0.23
C LYS A 102 -5.33 -0.75 -0.60
N ILE A 103 -5.31 -1.11 -1.90
CA ILE A 103 -4.14 -0.92 -2.75
C ILE A 103 -4.19 0.46 -3.41
N LEU A 104 -3.13 1.24 -3.21
CA LEU A 104 -3.00 2.61 -3.69
C LEU A 104 -1.88 2.70 -4.73
N PHE A 105 -2.09 3.48 -5.77
CA PHE A 105 -1.05 3.72 -6.77
C PHE A 105 0.10 4.55 -6.18
N GLY A 106 1.31 4.02 -6.28
CA GLY A 106 2.57 4.71 -6.05
C GLY A 106 3.57 4.30 -7.13
N SER A 107 4.26 5.23 -7.76
CA SER A 107 5.24 4.95 -8.82
C SER A 107 6.67 4.85 -8.33
N ASP A 108 6.97 5.45 -7.18
CA ASP A 108 8.34 5.68 -6.70
C ASP A 108 9.16 6.53 -7.71
N TYR A 109 8.47 7.54 -8.30
CA TYR A 109 9.14 8.45 -9.23
C TYR A 109 10.30 9.20 -8.52
N PRO A 110 11.47 9.37 -9.14
CA PRO A 110 11.77 9.15 -10.57
C PRO A 110 12.35 7.75 -10.89
N LEU A 111 12.27 6.80 -9.99
CA LEU A 111 12.87 5.47 -10.18
C LEU A 111 12.28 4.73 -11.39
N ILE A 112 10.97 4.84 -11.59
CA ILE A 112 10.27 4.22 -12.71
C ILE A 112 9.49 5.28 -13.49
N PRO A 113 9.65 5.37 -14.83
CA PRO A 113 8.83 6.24 -15.66
C PRO A 113 7.35 5.85 -15.57
N MET A 114 6.47 6.83 -15.42
CA MET A 114 5.03 6.65 -15.26
C MET A 114 4.41 5.76 -16.35
N ARG A 115 4.80 5.95 -17.61
CA ARG A 115 4.30 5.15 -18.73
C ARG A 115 4.54 3.65 -18.53
N ARG A 116 5.75 3.27 -18.11
CA ARG A 116 6.11 1.87 -17.85
C ARG A 116 5.25 1.30 -16.72
N TYR A 117 4.92 2.14 -15.75
CA TYR A 117 4.12 1.72 -14.61
C TYR A 117 2.66 1.45 -15.01
N ILE A 118 2.08 2.33 -15.81
CA ILE A 118 0.71 2.14 -16.35
C ILE A 118 0.62 0.87 -17.18
N GLU A 119 1.61 0.60 -18.05
CA GLU A 119 1.70 -0.64 -18.83
C GLU A 119 1.81 -1.88 -17.92
N TYR A 120 2.53 -1.78 -16.81
CA TYR A 120 2.66 -2.87 -15.83
C TYR A 120 1.32 -3.19 -15.16
N ILE A 121 0.55 -2.19 -14.76
CA ILE A 121 -0.78 -2.37 -14.18
C ILE A 121 -1.77 -2.90 -15.24
N ALA A 122 -1.77 -2.35 -16.44
CA ALA A 122 -2.65 -2.80 -17.53
C ALA A 122 -2.48 -4.30 -17.86
N ASN A 123 -1.26 -4.83 -17.66
CA ASN A 123 -0.93 -6.24 -17.88
C ASN A 123 -0.98 -7.09 -16.60
N SER A 124 -1.54 -6.59 -15.51
CA SER A 124 -1.61 -7.30 -14.21
C SER A 124 -2.67 -8.40 -14.16
N GLY A 125 -3.61 -8.39 -15.11
CA GLY A 125 -4.77 -9.28 -15.14
C GLY A 125 -5.95 -8.80 -14.29
N LEU A 126 -5.92 -7.55 -13.85
CA LEU A 126 -7.08 -6.83 -13.32
C LEU A 126 -7.99 -6.36 -14.47
N ASN A 127 -9.30 -6.34 -14.25
CA ASN A 127 -10.24 -5.70 -15.17
C ASN A 127 -10.19 -4.17 -15.05
N ASN A 128 -10.88 -3.45 -15.94
CA ASN A 128 -10.85 -1.98 -16.00
C ASN A 128 -11.34 -1.31 -14.69
N ILE A 129 -12.33 -1.88 -14.03
CA ILE A 129 -12.85 -1.35 -12.75
C ILE A 129 -11.81 -1.54 -11.65
N GLU A 130 -11.22 -2.71 -11.57
CA GLU A 130 -10.18 -3.04 -10.60
C GLU A 130 -8.92 -2.17 -10.80
N GLN A 131 -8.54 -1.93 -12.06
CA GLN A 131 -7.45 -1.01 -12.38
C GLN A 131 -7.77 0.43 -11.94
N ALA A 132 -9.00 0.92 -12.17
CA ALA A 132 -9.41 2.24 -11.73
C ALA A 132 -9.37 2.38 -10.20
N LEU A 133 -9.77 1.35 -9.45
CA LEU A 133 -9.63 1.33 -8.00
C LEU A 133 -8.18 1.57 -7.57
N VAL A 134 -7.25 0.76 -8.08
CA VAL A 134 -5.82 0.87 -7.74
C VAL A 134 -5.23 2.21 -8.21
N CYS A 135 -5.56 2.65 -9.43
CA CYS A 135 -4.96 3.85 -10.03
C CYS A 135 -5.43 5.16 -9.41
N GLY A 136 -6.51 5.18 -8.61
CA GLY A 136 -6.93 6.44 -7.99
C GLY A 136 -8.19 6.40 -7.14
N GLU A 137 -9.18 5.57 -7.45
CA GLU A 137 -10.45 5.61 -6.73
C GLU A 137 -10.31 5.20 -5.25
N ASN A 138 -9.40 4.26 -4.94
CA ASN A 138 -9.08 3.92 -3.55
C ASN A 138 -8.45 5.11 -2.80
N ALA A 139 -7.47 5.79 -3.40
CA ALA A 139 -6.85 6.98 -2.82
C ALA A 139 -7.85 8.11 -2.63
N LYS A 140 -8.73 8.33 -3.60
CA LYS A 140 -9.82 9.30 -3.54
C LYS A 140 -10.76 9.02 -2.36
N THR A 141 -11.12 7.76 -2.16
CA THR A 141 -11.95 7.31 -1.03
C THR A 141 -11.24 7.53 0.30
N LEU A 142 -9.98 7.10 0.43
CA LEU A 142 -9.17 7.25 1.64
C LEU A 142 -9.02 8.72 2.04
N LEU A 143 -8.78 9.59 1.06
CA LEU A 143 -8.54 11.03 1.26
C LEU A 143 -9.84 11.86 1.26
N LYS A 144 -11.00 11.22 1.11
CA LYS A 144 -12.32 11.88 1.06
C LYS A 144 -12.40 13.00 0.02
N LEU A 145 -11.75 12.81 -1.14
CA LEU A 145 -11.75 13.79 -2.21
C LEU A 145 -13.13 13.82 -2.87
N LYS A 146 -13.69 15.02 -3.03
CA LYS A 146 -14.95 15.21 -3.78
C LYS A 146 -14.72 14.88 -5.26
N SER A 147 -15.66 14.17 -5.89
CA SER A 147 -15.69 14.07 -7.34
C SER A 147 -15.86 15.47 -7.92
N SER A 148 -14.89 15.94 -8.70
CA SER A 148 -15.11 17.12 -9.55
C SER A 148 -16.16 16.69 -10.59
N MET A 149 -17.41 17.09 -10.38
CA MET A 149 -18.38 17.06 -11.47
C MET A 149 -17.85 18.05 -12.53
N LYS A 150 -17.39 17.53 -13.65
CA LYS A 150 -17.25 18.28 -14.90
C LYS A 150 -18.47 18.06 -15.74
#